data_cb2cb011759231aca5f0db77fb161f4f
#
_entry.id   cb2cb011759231aca5f0db77fb161f4f
#
_cell.length_a   1.000
_cell.length_b   1.000
_cell.length_c   1.000
_cell.angle_alpha   90.00
_cell.angle_beta   90.00
_cell.angle_gamma   90.00
#
_symmetry.space_group_name_H-M   'P 1'
#
loop_
_entity.id
_entity.type
_entity.pdbx_description
1 polymer ?
#
loop_
_entity_poly.entity_id
_entity_poly.type
_entity_poly.pdbx_seq_one_letter_code
_entity_poly.pdbx_strand_id
1 'polypeptide(L)'
;MVDIHNSYYNSFGQLADGTVYYDPDNNINLSAALKSHLFKEHPVYNAQLKAMSSTSGGVGTEGYAMSPVHVDSVLIDRTRKYTPVSNVFRRVTNMGRTADFNVITAKGGAFFATEDAAISETNTTYDRVSVAIKYLYAVGRVTGQAMAAIPGYNLVGATISGTGIGSDANISSQMAPNPMQLEVFVKMRELKEMEEAVLINGNATNSAYAVNEDGTEFNGIVQTQSTTNEIDGTDLALTEDLVNQAIQYAYDDSGRPNVAICDSATYRDIQGILSEKKILQANQEVTEYGTTAITWLGMTGPIKIYPSQYLTNTTANKSIYFLDTSVWEIRVLQDVTYEELAKTNDSKKFMLKEYITLICRAPTFNSKIKDLN
;
A
#
# COMPACT_ATOMS: atom_id res chain seq x y z
N MET A 1 -40.12 -5.10 -57.57
CA MET A 1 -38.77 -4.59 -57.32
C MET A 1 -38.43 -3.85 -58.61
N VAL A 2 -38.51 -2.53 -58.57
CA VAL A 2 -38.07 -1.74 -59.72
C VAL A 2 -36.57 -1.97 -59.80
N ASP A 3 -36.12 -2.47 -60.88
CA ASP A 3 -34.73 -2.78 -61.12
C ASP A 3 -33.98 -1.45 -61.19
N ILE A 4 -33.48 -1.01 -60.03
CA ILE A 4 -32.76 0.26 -59.88
C ILE A 4 -31.55 0.29 -60.84
N HIS A 5 -31.08 -0.90 -61.21
CA HIS A 5 -30.03 -1.06 -62.19
C HIS A 5 -30.40 -0.52 -63.58
N ASN A 6 -31.65 -0.70 -64.02
CA ASN A 6 -32.07 -0.33 -65.37
C ASN A 6 -32.57 1.10 -65.48
N SER A 7 -32.93 1.76 -64.40
CA SER A 7 -33.43 3.14 -64.48
C SER A 7 -32.36 4.22 -64.33
N TYR A 8 -31.23 3.91 -63.71
CA TYR A 8 -30.17 4.88 -63.43
C TYR A 8 -28.81 4.51 -64.02
N TYR A 9 -28.62 3.22 -64.31
CA TYR A 9 -27.38 2.73 -64.90
C TYR A 9 -27.70 1.95 -66.21
N ASN A 10 -26.89 2.13 -67.21
CA ASN A 10 -26.90 1.20 -68.32
C ASN A 10 -26.28 -0.14 -67.87
N SER A 11 -26.32 -1.14 -68.73
CA SER A 11 -25.77 -2.48 -68.47
C SER A 11 -24.28 -2.51 -68.08
N PHE A 12 -23.60 -1.42 -68.15
CA PHE A 12 -22.16 -1.24 -67.81
C PHE A 12 -21.94 -0.36 -66.57
N GLY A 13 -23.01 -0.05 -65.81
CA GLY A 13 -22.91 0.77 -64.62
C GLY A 13 -22.63 2.25 -64.88
N GLN A 14 -23.02 2.75 -66.07
CA GLN A 14 -22.94 4.17 -66.41
C GLN A 14 -24.25 4.86 -66.09
N LEU A 15 -24.17 6.09 -65.60
CA LEU A 15 -25.32 6.97 -65.53
C LEU A 15 -25.75 7.44 -66.90
N ALA A 16 -27.01 7.95 -67.03
CA ALA A 16 -27.56 8.47 -68.28
C ALA A 16 -26.72 9.61 -68.88
N ASP A 17 -25.87 10.28 -68.10
CA ASP A 17 -24.94 11.31 -68.57
C ASP A 17 -23.58 10.77 -69.03
N GLY A 18 -23.38 9.44 -69.05
CA GLY A 18 -22.17 8.78 -69.54
C GLY A 18 -21.08 8.62 -68.47
N THR A 19 -21.31 9.06 -67.23
CA THR A 19 -20.34 8.87 -66.15
C THR A 19 -20.38 7.44 -65.61
N VAL A 20 -19.22 6.79 -65.52
CA VAL A 20 -19.14 5.43 -64.97
C VAL A 20 -19.04 5.49 -63.46
N TYR A 21 -20.06 4.94 -62.77
CA TYR A 21 -20.10 4.85 -61.29
C TYR A 21 -19.91 3.44 -60.78
N TYR A 22 -20.02 2.46 -61.63
CA TYR A 22 -19.79 1.07 -61.32
C TYR A 22 -19.10 0.37 -62.48
N ASP A 23 -17.96 -0.16 -62.20
CA ASP A 23 -17.20 -1.00 -63.10
C ASP A 23 -17.04 -2.36 -62.43
N PRO A 24 -17.67 -3.43 -62.97
CA PRO A 24 -17.57 -4.76 -62.38
C PRO A 24 -16.17 -5.32 -62.41
N ASP A 25 -15.34 -4.91 -63.36
CA ASP A 25 -13.94 -5.37 -63.48
C ASP A 25 -13.02 -4.69 -62.46
N ASN A 26 -13.32 -3.45 -62.09
CA ASN A 26 -12.58 -2.68 -61.11
C ASN A 26 -13.20 -2.65 -59.71
N ASN A 27 -14.32 -3.37 -59.52
CA ASN A 27 -15.05 -3.51 -58.24
C ASN A 27 -15.35 -2.14 -57.55
N ILE A 28 -15.79 -1.15 -58.33
CA ILE A 28 -16.15 0.18 -57.84
C ILE A 28 -17.37 0.06 -56.93
N ASN A 29 -17.29 0.53 -55.70
CA ASN A 29 -18.38 0.45 -54.74
C ASN A 29 -19.54 1.34 -55.14
N LEU A 30 -20.68 0.73 -55.51
CA LEU A 30 -21.90 1.40 -55.96
C LEU A 30 -22.40 2.43 -54.92
N SER A 31 -22.20 2.20 -53.65
CA SER A 31 -22.57 3.15 -52.59
C SER A 31 -21.74 4.43 -52.61
N ALA A 32 -20.49 4.34 -53.04
CA ALA A 32 -19.60 5.48 -53.17
C ALA A 32 -19.94 6.28 -54.46
N ALA A 33 -20.30 5.55 -55.53
CA ALA A 33 -20.73 6.15 -56.77
C ALA A 33 -22.06 6.90 -56.63
N LEU A 34 -23.04 6.30 -55.99
CA LEU A 34 -24.34 6.93 -55.66
C LEU A 34 -24.14 8.17 -54.79
N LYS A 35 -23.30 8.09 -53.80
CA LYS A 35 -22.96 9.26 -52.97
C LYS A 35 -22.35 10.40 -53.80
N SER A 36 -21.42 10.10 -54.66
CA SER A 36 -20.79 11.12 -55.50
C SER A 36 -21.76 11.81 -56.42
N HIS A 37 -22.71 11.06 -57.00
CA HIS A 37 -23.71 11.59 -57.89
C HIS A 37 -24.80 12.40 -57.17
N LEU A 38 -25.40 11.85 -56.12
CA LEU A 38 -26.48 12.52 -55.37
C LEU A 38 -25.97 13.81 -54.68
N PHE A 39 -24.72 13.92 -54.38
CA PHE A 39 -24.20 15.03 -53.57
C PHE A 39 -23.35 16.03 -54.39
N LYS A 40 -23.07 15.76 -55.67
CA LYS A 40 -22.29 16.65 -56.49
C LYS A 40 -23.04 17.97 -56.79
N GLU A 41 -24.37 17.91 -56.84
CA GLU A 41 -25.24 19.07 -57.11
C GLU A 41 -25.83 19.75 -55.87
N HIS A 42 -25.71 19.14 -54.71
CA HIS A 42 -26.31 19.64 -53.47
C HIS A 42 -25.24 19.73 -52.36
N PRO A 43 -24.44 20.82 -52.30
CA PRO A 43 -23.36 20.98 -51.31
C PRO A 43 -23.87 20.89 -49.86
N VAL A 44 -25.14 21.18 -49.61
CA VAL A 44 -25.78 21.03 -48.29
C VAL A 44 -25.87 19.56 -47.86
N TYR A 45 -26.18 18.66 -48.81
CA TYR A 45 -26.26 17.21 -48.52
C TYR A 45 -24.86 16.60 -48.37
N ASN A 46 -23.84 17.15 -49.03
CA ASN A 46 -22.46 16.73 -48.83
C ASN A 46 -21.95 16.99 -47.42
N ALA A 47 -22.45 18.03 -46.75
CA ALA A 47 -22.13 18.30 -45.34
C ALA A 47 -22.85 17.35 -44.40
N GLN A 48 -24.05 16.86 -44.79
CA GLN A 48 -24.88 16.02 -43.91
C GLN A 48 -24.54 14.52 -43.97
N LEU A 49 -23.87 14.08 -45.03
CA LEU A 49 -23.54 12.66 -45.24
C LEU A 49 -22.06 12.34 -45.12
N LYS A 50 -21.27 13.25 -44.62
CA LYS A 50 -19.95 12.88 -44.09
C LYS A 50 -20.16 11.88 -42.98
N ALA A 51 -19.50 10.73 -43.11
CA ALA A 51 -19.56 9.71 -42.06
C ALA A 51 -19.15 10.40 -40.73
N MET A 52 -20.05 10.26 -39.75
CA MET A 52 -19.75 10.76 -38.41
C MET A 52 -18.55 10.02 -37.88
N SER A 53 -17.49 10.75 -37.59
CA SER A 53 -16.28 10.20 -36.98
C SER A 53 -16.42 10.20 -35.47
N SER A 54 -16.10 9.08 -34.84
CA SER A 54 -16.05 8.99 -33.39
C SER A 54 -14.78 9.60 -32.78
N THR A 55 -13.76 9.88 -33.62
CA THR A 55 -12.41 10.23 -33.12
C THR A 55 -12.06 11.71 -33.33
N SER A 56 -12.48 12.31 -34.42
CA SER A 56 -12.29 13.74 -34.66
C SER A 56 -13.26 14.20 -35.72
N GLY A 57 -13.81 15.36 -35.56
CA GLY A 57 -14.72 15.93 -36.51
C GLY A 57 -14.34 17.37 -36.81
N GLY A 58 -14.38 17.74 -38.12
CA GLY A 58 -14.55 19.13 -38.48
C GLY A 58 -16.02 19.54 -38.32
N VAL A 59 -16.31 20.82 -38.48
CA VAL A 59 -17.68 21.35 -38.38
C VAL A 59 -18.65 20.51 -39.24
N GLY A 60 -19.65 19.95 -38.59
CA GLY A 60 -20.68 19.10 -39.21
C GLY A 60 -20.36 17.61 -39.31
N THR A 61 -19.23 17.13 -38.80
CA THR A 61 -18.87 15.70 -38.76
C THR A 61 -18.55 15.19 -37.35
N GLU A 62 -18.92 15.94 -36.33
CA GLU A 62 -18.61 15.69 -34.92
C GLU A 62 -19.54 14.61 -34.32
N GLY A 63 -19.50 13.41 -34.88
CA GLY A 63 -20.29 12.28 -34.40
C GLY A 63 -19.90 11.81 -33.01
N TYR A 64 -18.72 12.21 -32.50
CA TYR A 64 -18.30 11.96 -31.13
C TYR A 64 -19.25 12.61 -30.11
N ALA A 65 -19.90 13.72 -30.44
CA ALA A 65 -20.88 14.37 -29.55
C ALA A 65 -22.13 13.51 -29.32
N MET A 66 -22.45 12.58 -30.20
CA MET A 66 -23.54 11.63 -30.06
C MET A 66 -23.11 10.26 -29.50
N SER A 67 -21.80 10.04 -29.42
CA SER A 67 -21.26 8.81 -28.82
C SER A 67 -21.09 9.03 -27.33
N PRO A 68 -21.89 8.40 -26.47
CA PRO A 68 -21.73 8.56 -25.03
C PRO A 68 -20.37 7.98 -24.62
N VAL A 69 -19.60 8.78 -23.91
CA VAL A 69 -18.37 8.30 -23.27
C VAL A 69 -18.81 7.46 -22.07
N HIS A 70 -18.61 6.16 -22.17
CA HIS A 70 -18.81 5.27 -21.05
C HIS A 70 -17.54 5.29 -20.17
N VAL A 71 -17.68 5.82 -18.97
CA VAL A 71 -16.64 5.73 -17.94
C VAL A 71 -16.98 4.54 -17.06
N ASP A 72 -16.04 3.61 -16.93
CA ASP A 72 -16.20 2.47 -16.02
C ASP A 72 -16.41 3.01 -14.59
N SER A 73 -17.41 2.46 -13.90
CA SER A 73 -17.70 2.81 -12.51
C SER A 73 -16.70 2.21 -11.52
N VAL A 74 -15.79 1.37 -12.00
CA VAL A 74 -14.77 0.71 -11.18
C VAL A 74 -13.51 1.57 -11.10
N LEU A 75 -13.17 2.04 -9.91
CA LEU A 75 -11.92 2.74 -9.63
C LEU A 75 -10.92 1.77 -8.99
N ILE A 76 -9.75 1.64 -9.58
CA ILE A 76 -8.68 0.80 -9.06
C ILE A 76 -7.55 1.71 -8.57
N ASP A 77 -7.23 1.62 -7.29
CA ASP A 77 -6.06 2.28 -6.72
C ASP A 77 -4.80 1.48 -7.07
N ARG A 78 -3.95 2.06 -7.91
CA ARG A 78 -2.67 1.48 -8.35
C ARG A 78 -1.49 1.82 -7.43
N THR A 79 -1.69 2.73 -6.49
CA THR A 79 -0.64 3.23 -5.60
C THR A 79 -0.63 2.54 -4.24
N ARG A 80 -1.65 1.75 -3.95
CA ARG A 80 -1.83 1.06 -2.67
C ARG A 80 -0.63 0.16 -2.32
N LYS A 81 -0.23 0.22 -1.06
CA LYS A 81 0.75 -0.68 -0.47
C LYS A 81 0.09 -1.51 0.64
N TYR A 82 0.64 -2.69 0.90
CA TYR A 82 0.18 -3.52 2.00
C TYR A 82 0.85 -3.09 3.31
N THR A 83 0.09 -3.11 4.40
CA THR A 83 0.52 -2.67 5.73
C THR A 83 0.40 -3.82 6.75
N PRO A 84 1.27 -4.86 6.67
CA PRO A 84 1.18 -6.02 7.54
C PRO A 84 1.63 -5.74 8.97
N VAL A 85 2.61 -4.84 9.17
CA VAL A 85 3.32 -4.66 10.45
C VAL A 85 2.46 -3.94 11.49
N SER A 86 1.63 -2.99 11.07
CA SER A 86 0.74 -2.25 11.98
C SER A 86 -0.23 -3.16 12.75
N ASN A 87 -0.53 -4.35 12.23
CA ASN A 87 -1.43 -5.31 12.85
C ASN A 87 -0.71 -6.38 13.67
N VAL A 88 0.60 -6.50 13.54
CA VAL A 88 1.42 -7.43 14.32
C VAL A 88 1.56 -6.95 15.76
N PHE A 89 1.67 -5.65 15.96
CA PHE A 89 1.89 -5.07 17.27
C PHE A 89 0.60 -4.77 18.01
N ARG A 90 0.63 -5.02 19.32
CA ARG A 90 -0.48 -4.71 20.21
C ARG A 90 -0.65 -3.19 20.34
N ARG A 91 -1.86 -2.69 20.11
CA ARG A 91 -2.24 -1.31 20.38
C ARG A 91 -2.70 -1.15 21.81
N VAL A 92 -2.14 -0.17 22.53
CA VAL A 92 -2.46 0.11 23.93
C VAL A 92 -2.73 1.59 24.09
N THR A 93 -3.87 1.92 24.71
CA THR A 93 -4.24 3.32 24.99
C THR A 93 -3.26 3.95 25.96
N ASN A 94 -2.83 5.18 25.67
CA ASN A 94 -1.98 6.00 26.51
C ASN A 94 -2.74 7.25 26.97
N MET A 95 -2.53 7.69 28.21
CA MET A 95 -3.23 8.88 28.74
C MET A 95 -2.36 10.13 28.79
N GLY A 96 -1.04 9.99 28.61
CA GLY A 96 -0.07 11.09 28.67
C GLY A 96 0.48 11.47 27.30
N ARG A 97 1.12 12.62 27.21
CA ARG A 97 1.87 13.05 26.02
C ARG A 97 3.15 12.25 25.77
N THR A 98 3.57 11.48 26.78
CA THR A 98 4.71 10.56 26.75
C THR A 98 4.22 9.16 27.10
N ALA A 99 4.84 8.17 26.49
CA ALA A 99 4.69 6.77 26.84
C ALA A 99 5.85 6.41 27.77
N ASP A 100 5.55 6.37 29.07
CA ASP A 100 6.53 6.08 30.11
C ASP A 100 6.43 4.62 30.51
N PHE A 101 7.56 3.95 30.64
CA PHE A 101 7.64 2.59 31.14
C PHE A 101 8.91 2.35 31.94
N ASN A 102 8.82 1.46 32.94
CA ASN A 102 9.96 1.13 33.79
C ASN A 102 10.61 -0.16 33.29
N VAL A 103 11.93 -0.21 33.32
CA VAL A 103 12.73 -1.37 32.97
C VAL A 103 13.67 -1.70 34.11
N ILE A 104 14.02 -2.99 34.23
CA ILE A 104 15.07 -3.44 35.12
C ILE A 104 16.37 -3.49 34.30
N THR A 105 17.36 -2.70 34.67
CA THR A 105 18.63 -2.61 33.94
C THR A 105 19.70 -3.55 34.51
N ALA A 106 19.65 -3.85 35.81
CA ALA A 106 20.54 -4.81 36.43
C ALA A 106 19.80 -5.55 37.55
N LYS A 107 20.05 -6.84 37.66
CA LYS A 107 19.55 -7.67 38.75
C LYS A 107 20.58 -7.72 39.86
N GLY A 108 20.14 -7.61 41.10
CA GLY A 108 20.95 -8.00 42.24
C GLY A 108 21.23 -9.52 42.14
N GLY A 109 22.43 -9.96 42.41
CA GLY A 109 22.76 -11.38 42.30
C GLY A 109 22.20 -12.22 43.44
N ALA A 110 22.08 -13.53 43.19
CA ALA A 110 21.94 -14.54 44.22
C ALA A 110 23.25 -15.29 44.33
N PHE A 111 23.70 -15.60 45.53
CA PHE A 111 24.99 -16.27 45.74
C PHE A 111 24.86 -17.35 46.82
N PHE A 112 25.71 -18.35 46.71
CA PHE A 112 25.88 -19.34 47.76
C PHE A 112 26.92 -18.84 48.74
N ALA A 113 26.68 -19.00 50.02
CA ALA A 113 27.58 -18.61 51.08
C ALA A 113 27.95 -19.82 51.96
N THR A 114 29.10 -19.77 52.57
CA THR A 114 29.51 -20.76 53.60
C THR A 114 28.79 -20.46 54.91
N GLU A 115 28.78 -21.41 55.85
CA GLU A 115 28.01 -21.38 57.11
C GLU A 115 28.29 -20.10 57.95
N ASP A 116 29.46 -19.52 57.85
CA ASP A 116 29.87 -18.33 58.63
C ASP A 116 30.26 -17.12 57.74
N ALA A 117 29.69 -17.03 56.54
CA ALA A 117 29.99 -15.94 55.61
C ALA A 117 29.19 -14.66 55.91
N ALA A 118 29.84 -13.52 55.82
CA ALA A 118 29.14 -12.23 55.84
C ALA A 118 28.28 -12.08 54.56
N ILE A 119 26.95 -11.94 54.72
CA ILE A 119 26.02 -11.77 53.64
C ILE A 119 26.00 -10.30 53.21
N SER A 120 26.31 -10.04 51.93
CA SER A 120 26.26 -8.69 51.34
C SER A 120 24.95 -8.51 50.59
N GLU A 121 24.33 -7.34 50.73
CA GLU A 121 23.11 -6.97 50.03
C GLU A 121 23.46 -6.49 48.62
N THR A 122 22.72 -6.97 47.63
CA THR A 122 22.78 -6.49 46.24
C THR A 122 21.38 -6.14 45.78
N ASN A 123 21.20 -4.88 45.34
CA ASN A 123 19.91 -4.36 44.94
C ASN A 123 19.70 -4.40 43.42
N THR A 124 18.46 -4.55 43.01
CA THR A 124 18.08 -4.44 41.60
C THR A 124 18.02 -2.98 41.18
N THR A 125 18.53 -2.67 39.98
CA THR A 125 18.51 -1.31 39.41
C THR A 125 17.32 -1.17 38.47
N TYR A 126 16.56 -0.11 38.68
CA TYR A 126 15.41 0.26 37.85
C TYR A 126 15.67 1.55 37.11
N ASP A 127 15.20 1.62 35.89
CA ASP A 127 15.24 2.84 35.09
C ASP A 127 13.87 3.13 34.47
N ARG A 128 13.60 4.41 34.15
CA ARG A 128 12.40 4.85 33.49
C ARG A 128 12.71 5.39 32.12
N VAL A 129 12.15 4.78 31.09
CA VAL A 129 12.26 5.24 29.71
C VAL A 129 10.98 6.00 29.33
N SER A 130 11.15 7.16 28.70
CA SER A 130 10.07 8.03 28.26
C SER A 130 10.17 8.26 26.77
N VAL A 131 9.11 7.95 26.03
CA VAL A 131 9.01 8.13 24.56
C VAL A 131 7.89 9.10 24.26
N ALA A 132 8.17 10.18 23.52
CA ALA A 132 7.16 11.16 23.16
C ALA A 132 6.17 10.61 22.13
N ILE A 133 4.87 10.92 22.32
CA ILE A 133 3.84 10.64 21.34
C ILE A 133 3.96 11.63 20.19
N LYS A 134 3.78 11.15 18.97
CA LYS A 134 3.84 11.93 17.74
C LYS A 134 2.49 12.01 17.08
N TYR A 135 2.31 13.00 16.22
CA TYR A 135 1.03 13.40 15.67
C TYR A 135 1.04 13.18 14.16
N LEU A 136 0.19 12.31 13.68
CA LEU A 136 0.03 12.00 12.27
C LEU A 136 -1.24 12.66 11.74
N TYR A 137 -1.12 13.38 10.63
CA TYR A 137 -2.22 14.10 10.01
C TYR A 137 -2.32 13.77 8.52
N ALA A 138 -3.56 13.59 8.03
CA ALA A 138 -3.86 13.57 6.61
C ALA A 138 -5.00 14.56 6.34
N VAL A 139 -4.76 15.51 5.45
CA VAL A 139 -5.72 16.58 5.13
C VAL A 139 -6.20 16.40 3.70
N GLY A 140 -7.52 16.42 3.51
CA GLY A 140 -8.16 16.37 2.21
C GLY A 140 -9.06 17.58 1.96
N ARG A 141 -9.31 17.87 0.69
CA ARG A 141 -10.20 18.94 0.26
C ARG A 141 -10.95 18.55 -1.01
N VAL A 142 -12.25 18.76 -1.02
CA VAL A 142 -13.10 18.56 -2.19
C VAL A 142 -13.87 19.84 -2.49
N THR A 143 -13.89 20.26 -3.75
CA THR A 143 -14.62 21.46 -4.19
C THR A 143 -16.13 21.23 -4.28
N GLY A 144 -16.93 22.27 -4.10
CA GLY A 144 -18.40 22.19 -4.21
C GLY A 144 -18.85 21.72 -5.59
N GLN A 145 -18.14 22.12 -6.63
CA GLN A 145 -18.42 21.71 -8.00
C GLN A 145 -18.20 20.20 -8.20
N ALA A 146 -17.12 19.65 -7.64
CA ALA A 146 -16.86 18.19 -7.70
C ALA A 146 -17.90 17.40 -6.91
N MET A 147 -18.42 17.97 -5.82
CA MET A 147 -19.50 17.32 -5.04
C MET A 147 -20.86 17.38 -5.76
N ALA A 148 -21.09 18.40 -6.57
CA ALA A 148 -22.33 18.54 -7.37
C ALA A 148 -22.32 17.63 -8.60
N ALA A 149 -21.15 17.37 -9.19
CA ALA A 149 -20.95 16.43 -10.27
C ALA A 149 -20.76 15.01 -9.71
N ILE A 150 -21.83 14.32 -9.39
CA ILE A 150 -21.81 13.02 -8.70
C ILE A 150 -21.41 11.89 -9.66
N PRO A 151 -20.16 11.46 -9.74
CA PRO A 151 -19.82 10.16 -10.31
C PRO A 151 -19.90 9.11 -9.20
N GLY A 152 -20.77 8.12 -9.34
CA GLY A 152 -20.73 6.96 -8.46
C GLY A 152 -19.60 6.02 -8.86
N TYR A 153 -18.54 5.96 -8.09
CA TYR A 153 -17.44 5.02 -8.30
C TYR A 153 -17.45 3.91 -7.26
N ASN A 154 -17.18 2.68 -7.70
CA ASN A 154 -16.87 1.55 -6.83
C ASN A 154 -15.36 1.44 -6.65
N LEU A 155 -14.88 1.55 -5.43
CA LEU A 155 -13.46 1.37 -5.13
C LEU A 155 -13.19 -0.12 -4.87
N VAL A 156 -12.42 -0.75 -5.75
CA VAL A 156 -12.07 -2.18 -5.64
C VAL A 156 -10.79 -2.37 -4.83
N GLY A 157 -10.84 -3.30 -3.88
CA GLY A 157 -9.66 -3.73 -3.12
C GLY A 157 -9.22 -2.81 -2.00
N ALA A 158 -10.09 -1.93 -1.53
CA ALA A 158 -9.85 -1.14 -0.33
C ALA A 158 -10.34 -1.89 0.90
N THR A 159 -9.44 -2.52 1.62
CA THR A 159 -9.66 -2.95 2.99
C THR A 159 -9.01 -1.93 3.92
N ILE A 160 -9.80 -1.24 4.72
CA ILE A 160 -9.30 -0.40 5.80
C ILE A 160 -9.49 -1.20 7.08
N SER A 161 -8.41 -1.73 7.61
CA SER A 161 -8.38 -2.26 8.96
C SER A 161 -7.96 -1.13 9.89
N GLY A 162 -8.89 -0.64 10.68
CA GLY A 162 -8.65 0.42 11.65
C GLY A 162 -9.88 0.63 12.53
N THR A 163 -9.69 0.53 13.79
CA THR A 163 -10.65 0.90 14.83
C THR A 163 -10.89 2.40 14.77
N GLY A 164 -12.10 2.86 14.53
CA GLY A 164 -12.46 4.27 14.75
C GLY A 164 -13.47 4.87 13.77
N ILE A 165 -13.48 4.48 12.52
CA ILE A 165 -14.53 4.88 11.57
C ILE A 165 -15.08 3.61 10.93
N GLY A 166 -16.10 3.02 11.55
CA GLY A 166 -16.81 1.87 11.01
C GLY A 166 -15.87 0.71 10.67
N SER A 167 -15.45 -0.04 11.68
CA SER A 167 -14.55 -1.20 11.56
C SER A 167 -15.01 -2.29 10.58
N ASP A 168 -16.23 -2.19 10.09
CA ASP A 168 -16.86 -3.17 9.21
C ASP A 168 -17.00 -2.72 7.76
N ALA A 169 -16.41 -1.58 7.40
CA ALA A 169 -16.49 -1.09 6.02
C ALA A 169 -15.56 -1.89 5.13
N ASN A 170 -16.04 -3.02 4.69
CA ASN A 170 -15.50 -3.70 3.52
C ASN A 170 -15.80 -2.81 2.29
N ILE A 171 -14.92 -1.83 2.06
CA ILE A 171 -15.10 -0.78 1.06
C ILE A 171 -15.04 -1.37 -0.35
N SER A 172 -14.54 -2.61 -0.49
CA SER A 172 -14.48 -3.32 -1.77
C SER A 172 -15.85 -3.55 -2.41
N SER A 173 -16.93 -3.49 -1.64
CA SER A 173 -18.30 -3.71 -2.11
C SER A 173 -19.20 -2.48 -2.00
N GLN A 174 -18.74 -1.38 -1.43
CA GLN A 174 -19.53 -0.17 -1.27
C GLN A 174 -19.23 0.83 -2.39
N MET A 175 -20.27 1.25 -3.06
CA MET A 175 -20.23 2.38 -3.99
C MET A 175 -20.01 3.66 -3.17
N ALA A 176 -18.95 4.39 -3.45
CA ALA A 176 -18.74 5.71 -2.87
C ALA A 176 -19.63 6.72 -3.61
N PRO A 177 -20.84 7.05 -3.10
CA PRO A 177 -21.80 7.87 -3.82
C PRO A 177 -21.40 9.34 -3.88
N ASN A 178 -20.32 9.71 -3.18
CA ASN A 178 -19.90 11.10 -3.04
C ASN A 178 -18.37 11.21 -3.13
N PRO A 179 -17.83 12.14 -3.95
CA PRO A 179 -16.39 12.41 -4.03
C PRO A 179 -15.73 12.67 -2.68
N MET A 180 -16.47 13.22 -1.72
CA MET A 180 -15.97 13.43 -0.36
C MET A 180 -15.67 12.12 0.37
N GLN A 181 -16.57 11.15 0.26
CA GLN A 181 -16.34 9.83 0.89
C GLN A 181 -15.16 9.12 0.24
N LEU A 182 -15.05 9.18 -1.08
CA LEU A 182 -13.92 8.61 -1.80
C LEU A 182 -12.60 9.22 -1.33
N GLU A 183 -12.53 10.54 -1.22
CA GLU A 183 -11.33 11.24 -0.76
C GLU A 183 -10.99 10.90 0.70
N VAL A 184 -11.98 10.78 1.58
CA VAL A 184 -11.77 10.33 2.97
C VAL A 184 -11.16 8.92 3.00
N PHE A 185 -11.64 8.01 2.17
CA PHE A 185 -11.09 6.65 2.11
C PHE A 185 -9.65 6.61 1.60
N VAL A 186 -9.36 7.38 0.56
CA VAL A 186 -7.99 7.48 0.03
C VAL A 186 -7.05 8.05 1.08
N LYS A 187 -7.45 9.15 1.75
CA LYS A 187 -6.65 9.77 2.80
C LYS A 187 -6.48 8.90 4.04
N MET A 188 -7.48 8.09 4.39
CA MET A 188 -7.33 7.11 5.48
C MET A 188 -6.31 6.04 5.14
N ARG A 189 -6.29 5.58 3.88
CA ARG A 189 -5.28 4.64 3.41
C ARG A 189 -3.88 5.25 3.45
N GLU A 190 -3.71 6.46 2.90
CA GLU A 190 -2.44 7.19 2.95
C GLU A 190 -1.93 7.35 4.39
N LEU A 191 -2.84 7.63 5.35
CA LEU A 191 -2.50 7.72 6.75
C LEU A 191 -1.98 6.39 7.30
N LYS A 192 -2.62 5.27 6.97
CA LYS A 192 -2.18 3.94 7.39
C LYS A 192 -0.90 3.49 6.70
N GLU A 193 -0.70 3.85 5.45
CA GLU A 193 0.55 3.61 4.73
C GLU A 193 1.72 4.40 5.34
N MET A 194 1.48 5.66 5.73
CA MET A 194 2.47 6.47 6.41
C MET A 194 2.76 5.92 7.82
N GLU A 195 1.74 5.50 8.57
CA GLU A 195 1.92 4.83 9.87
C GLU A 195 2.87 3.63 9.73
N GLU A 196 2.62 2.75 8.76
CA GLU A 196 3.44 1.57 8.49
C GLU A 196 4.88 1.95 8.14
N ALA A 197 5.06 2.96 7.27
CA ALA A 197 6.36 3.44 6.87
C ALA A 197 7.19 3.94 8.07
N VAL A 198 6.57 4.71 8.95
CA VAL A 198 7.21 5.23 10.17
C VAL A 198 7.42 4.13 11.21
N LEU A 199 6.49 3.18 11.36
CA LEU A 199 6.70 2.02 12.23
C LEU A 199 7.95 1.22 11.88
N ILE A 200 8.29 1.14 10.61
CA ILE A 200 9.47 0.39 10.14
C ILE A 200 10.71 1.29 10.16
N ASN A 201 10.69 2.40 9.43
CA ASN A 201 11.87 3.20 9.11
C ASN A 201 11.96 4.53 9.88
N GLY A 202 10.95 4.88 10.68
CA GLY A 202 10.91 6.16 11.38
C GLY A 202 12.19 6.48 12.13
N ASN A 203 12.64 7.73 12.07
CA ASN A 203 13.82 8.22 12.73
C ASN A 203 13.58 9.61 13.32
N ALA A 204 13.50 9.68 14.64
CA ALA A 204 13.20 10.92 15.36
C ALA A 204 14.37 11.91 15.42
N THR A 205 15.58 11.50 15.08
CA THR A 205 16.81 12.28 15.34
C THR A 205 17.63 12.60 14.10
N ASN A 206 17.41 11.91 13.00
CA ASN A 206 18.25 12.07 11.81
C ASN A 206 17.41 12.26 10.55
N SER A 207 17.31 13.49 10.07
CA SER A 207 16.54 13.88 8.89
C SER A 207 16.93 13.14 7.59
N ALA A 208 18.18 12.69 7.49
CA ALA A 208 18.64 11.94 6.32
C ALA A 208 17.99 10.56 6.19
N TYR A 209 17.47 10.01 7.28
CA TYR A 209 16.82 8.70 7.34
C TYR A 209 15.35 8.77 7.77
N ALA A 210 14.86 9.95 8.14
CA ALA A 210 13.47 10.17 8.49
C ALA A 210 12.56 9.92 7.28
N VAL A 211 11.39 9.33 7.52
CA VAL A 211 10.40 9.09 6.47
C VAL A 211 9.73 10.37 6.03
N ASN A 212 9.51 11.28 6.98
CA ASN A 212 8.85 12.56 6.74
C ASN A 212 9.76 13.73 7.12
N GLU A 213 9.86 14.04 8.41
CA GLU A 213 10.69 15.15 8.89
C GLU A 213 11.36 14.80 10.22
N ASP A 214 12.56 15.33 10.40
CA ASP A 214 13.34 15.19 11.64
C ASP A 214 12.57 15.73 12.85
N GLY A 215 12.52 14.93 13.91
CA GLY A 215 11.86 15.29 15.17
C GLY A 215 10.33 15.25 15.14
N THR A 216 9.69 15.12 13.98
CA THR A 216 8.22 15.05 13.86
C THR A 216 7.69 13.62 13.96
N GLU A 217 8.50 12.65 13.64
CA GLU A 217 8.17 11.22 13.73
C GLU A 217 8.82 10.52 14.92
N PHE A 218 8.39 9.31 15.23
CA PHE A 218 8.97 8.47 16.26
C PHE A 218 9.99 7.48 15.67
N ASN A 219 10.84 6.90 16.51
CA ASN A 219 11.76 5.85 16.07
C ASN A 219 11.01 4.57 15.73
N GLY A 220 11.22 4.10 14.51
CA GLY A 220 10.70 2.82 14.03
C GLY A 220 11.53 1.62 14.47
N ILE A 221 11.16 0.44 13.96
CA ILE A 221 11.80 -0.84 14.27
C ILE A 221 13.31 -0.78 13.99
N VAL A 222 13.68 -0.26 12.81
CA VAL A 222 15.09 -0.19 12.35
C VAL A 222 15.97 0.57 13.33
N GLN A 223 15.45 1.66 13.91
CA GLN A 223 16.19 2.54 14.83
C GLN A 223 16.14 2.08 16.29
N THR A 224 15.05 1.42 16.68
CA THR A 224 14.81 1.05 18.08
C THR A 224 15.49 -0.27 18.45
N GLN A 225 15.78 -1.12 17.48
CA GLN A 225 16.48 -2.38 17.74
C GLN A 225 17.90 -2.18 18.23
N SER A 226 18.32 -3.05 19.14
CA SER A 226 19.68 -3.07 19.66
C SER A 226 20.70 -3.34 18.55
N THR A 227 21.84 -2.66 18.63
CA THR A 227 23.02 -2.95 17.79
C THR A 227 23.81 -4.14 18.31
N THR A 228 23.54 -4.61 19.54
CA THR A 228 24.25 -5.75 20.14
C THR A 228 23.92 -7.05 19.43
N ASN A 229 22.65 -7.24 19.03
CA ASN A 229 22.16 -8.44 18.34
C ASN A 229 22.02 -8.19 16.83
N GLU A 230 23.02 -7.54 16.28
CA GLU A 230 23.12 -7.24 14.85
C GLU A 230 24.16 -8.16 14.21
N ILE A 231 23.76 -8.81 13.12
CA ILE A 231 24.66 -9.57 12.26
C ILE A 231 24.86 -8.76 10.98
N ASP A 232 26.12 -8.46 10.69
CA ASP A 232 26.50 -7.85 9.41
C ASP A 232 26.75 -8.99 8.40
N GLY A 233 25.92 -9.02 7.36
CA GLY A 233 26.03 -10.04 6.30
C GLY A 233 27.25 -9.82 5.39
N THR A 234 27.90 -8.67 5.45
CA THR A 234 29.11 -8.33 4.66
C THR A 234 28.95 -8.63 3.18
N ASP A 235 27.80 -8.25 2.59
CA ASP A 235 27.44 -8.52 1.20
C ASP A 235 27.40 -10.02 0.84
N LEU A 236 27.20 -10.91 1.81
CA LEU A 236 27.04 -12.34 1.57
C LEU A 236 25.56 -12.70 1.33
N ALA A 237 25.37 -13.80 0.62
CA ALA A 237 24.04 -14.36 0.43
C ALA A 237 23.48 -14.86 1.77
N LEU A 238 22.17 -14.73 1.95
CA LEU A 238 21.48 -15.25 3.12
C LEU A 238 21.63 -16.78 3.19
N THR A 239 22.06 -17.27 4.34
CA THR A 239 22.18 -18.70 4.64
C THR A 239 21.29 -19.07 5.82
N GLU A 240 20.94 -20.35 5.93
CA GLU A 240 20.20 -20.88 7.07
C GLU A 240 20.98 -20.66 8.38
N ASP A 241 22.28 -20.77 8.33
CA ASP A 241 23.16 -20.60 9.50
C ASP A 241 23.07 -19.17 10.04
N LEU A 242 23.09 -18.15 9.17
CA LEU A 242 22.91 -16.76 9.55
C LEU A 242 21.55 -16.50 10.21
N VAL A 243 20.48 -17.10 9.66
CA VAL A 243 19.13 -16.99 10.25
C VAL A 243 19.10 -17.61 11.64
N ASN A 244 19.64 -18.81 11.80
CA ASN A 244 19.68 -19.51 13.08
C ASN A 244 20.58 -18.79 14.09
N GLN A 245 21.68 -18.20 13.65
CA GLN A 245 22.58 -17.39 14.49
C GLN A 245 21.87 -16.11 14.99
N ALA A 246 21.08 -15.45 14.13
CA ALA A 246 20.31 -14.28 14.55
C ALA A 246 19.26 -14.65 15.63
N ILE A 247 18.58 -15.79 15.44
CA ILE A 247 17.62 -16.29 16.43
C ILE A 247 18.34 -16.67 17.74
N GLN A 248 19.54 -17.25 17.65
CA GLN A 248 20.35 -17.58 18.82
C GLN A 248 20.75 -16.32 19.62
N TYR A 249 21.20 -15.26 18.98
CA TYR A 249 21.54 -14.00 19.67
C TYR A 249 20.37 -13.42 20.46
N ALA A 250 19.18 -13.42 19.85
CA ALA A 250 17.99 -12.99 20.59
C ALA A 250 17.67 -13.91 21.77
N TYR A 251 17.83 -15.24 21.59
CA TYR A 251 17.57 -16.22 22.64
C TYR A 251 18.55 -16.10 23.80
N ASP A 252 19.84 -15.88 23.53
CA ASP A 252 20.89 -15.71 24.54
C ASP A 252 20.59 -14.51 25.45
N ASP A 253 19.95 -13.47 24.89
CA ASP A 253 19.45 -12.31 25.63
C ASP A 253 18.04 -12.52 26.24
N SER A 254 17.53 -13.75 26.26
CA SER A 254 16.21 -14.11 26.79
C SER A 254 15.01 -13.68 25.94
N GLY A 255 15.22 -13.26 24.70
CA GLY A 255 14.17 -12.95 23.72
C GLY A 255 13.56 -14.23 23.12
N ARG A 256 12.36 -14.10 22.65
CA ARG A 256 11.65 -15.18 21.92
C ARG A 256 11.02 -14.61 20.65
N PRO A 257 11.82 -14.37 19.60
CA PRO A 257 11.30 -13.86 18.34
C PRO A 257 10.23 -14.81 17.80
N ASN A 258 9.09 -14.26 17.48
CA ASN A 258 7.93 -14.97 16.92
C ASN A 258 7.51 -14.41 15.55
N VAL A 259 8.01 -13.23 15.20
CA VAL A 259 7.76 -12.56 13.93
C VAL A 259 9.08 -12.11 13.34
N ALA A 260 9.19 -12.20 12.02
CA ALA A 260 10.28 -11.57 11.28
C ALA A 260 9.72 -10.69 10.16
N ILE A 261 10.37 -9.57 9.91
CA ILE A 261 10.03 -8.64 8.85
C ILE A 261 11.23 -8.53 7.93
N CYS A 262 11.02 -8.69 6.64
CA CYS A 262 12.08 -8.61 5.65
C CYS A 262 11.64 -7.85 4.39
N ASP A 263 12.58 -7.49 3.56
CA ASP A 263 12.29 -7.01 2.22
C ASP A 263 11.88 -8.14 1.27
N SER A 264 11.37 -7.81 0.11
CA SER A 264 10.83 -8.78 -0.85
C SER A 264 11.91 -9.71 -1.45
N ALA A 265 13.15 -9.23 -1.58
CA ALA A 265 14.25 -10.03 -2.12
C ALA A 265 14.73 -11.06 -1.09
N THR A 266 14.93 -10.64 0.15
CA THR A 266 15.25 -11.55 1.26
C THR A 266 14.15 -12.61 1.46
N TYR A 267 12.88 -12.22 1.30
CA TYR A 267 11.78 -13.18 1.37
C TYR A 267 11.86 -14.25 0.29
N ARG A 268 12.20 -13.86 -0.94
CA ARG A 268 12.43 -14.81 -2.06
C ARG A 268 13.61 -15.76 -1.75
N ASP A 269 14.69 -15.22 -1.19
CA ASP A 269 15.88 -16.01 -0.86
C ASP A 269 15.56 -17.02 0.25
N ILE A 270 14.76 -16.66 1.25
CA ILE A 270 14.23 -17.57 2.28
C ILE A 270 13.36 -18.68 1.63
N GLN A 271 12.50 -18.33 0.68
CA GLN A 271 11.73 -19.31 -0.06
C GLN A 271 12.64 -20.32 -0.79
N GLY A 272 13.73 -19.85 -1.38
CA GLY A 272 14.74 -20.69 -2.03
C GLY A 272 15.33 -21.72 -1.06
N ILE A 273 15.81 -21.26 0.10
CA ILE A 273 16.39 -22.11 1.15
C ILE A 273 15.39 -23.19 1.61
N LEU A 274 14.14 -22.80 1.86
CA LEU A 274 13.10 -23.72 2.32
C LEU A 274 12.69 -24.72 1.23
N SER A 275 12.64 -24.31 -0.03
CA SER A 275 12.27 -25.19 -1.16
C SER A 275 13.32 -26.26 -1.41
N GLU A 276 14.59 -25.93 -1.30
CA GLU A 276 15.70 -26.88 -1.44
C GLU A 276 15.63 -28.00 -0.39
N LYS A 277 15.17 -27.68 0.80
CA LYS A 277 15.06 -28.65 1.91
C LYS A 277 13.74 -29.43 1.94
N LYS A 278 12.82 -29.18 1.00
CA LYS A 278 11.45 -29.74 1.00
C LYS A 278 10.70 -29.55 2.34
N ILE A 279 11.04 -28.51 3.10
CA ILE A 279 10.44 -28.16 4.38
C ILE A 279 9.23 -27.23 4.17
N LEU A 280 8.78 -27.04 2.95
CA LEU A 280 7.51 -26.38 2.66
C LEU A 280 6.37 -27.22 3.23
N GLN A 281 6.12 -27.04 4.51
CA GLN A 281 4.90 -27.57 5.11
C GLN A 281 3.70 -26.81 4.50
N ALA A 282 2.66 -27.58 4.19
CA ALA A 282 1.45 -27.11 3.54
C ALA A 282 0.62 -26.11 4.39
N ASN A 283 1.12 -25.67 5.51
CA ASN A 283 0.48 -24.68 6.38
C ASN A 283 0.97 -23.28 6.04
N GLN A 284 0.66 -22.84 4.81
CA GLN A 284 0.65 -21.42 4.50
C GLN A 284 -0.58 -20.83 5.19
N GLU A 285 -0.40 -20.26 6.36
CA GLU A 285 -1.42 -19.38 6.93
C GLU A 285 -1.54 -18.16 6.01
N VAL A 286 -2.67 -18.08 5.31
CA VAL A 286 -3.04 -16.86 4.62
C VAL A 286 -3.31 -15.83 5.71
N THR A 287 -2.49 -14.82 5.81
CA THR A 287 -2.75 -13.73 6.75
C THR A 287 -3.99 -12.99 6.31
N GLU A 288 -4.68 -12.41 7.26
CA GLU A 288 -5.92 -11.62 7.08
C GLU A 288 -5.80 -10.51 6.00
N TYR A 289 -4.58 -10.20 5.57
CA TYR A 289 -4.24 -9.16 4.59
C TYR A 289 -3.80 -9.71 3.21
N GLY A 290 -3.98 -11.00 2.94
CA GLY A 290 -3.66 -11.59 1.63
C GLY A 290 -2.17 -11.74 1.34
N THR A 291 -1.29 -11.47 2.31
CA THR A 291 0.14 -11.81 2.22
C THR A 291 0.38 -13.19 2.79
N THR A 292 1.07 -14.03 2.05
CA THR A 292 1.46 -15.36 2.51
C THR A 292 2.63 -15.22 3.47
N ALA A 293 2.44 -15.58 4.76
CA ALA A 293 3.56 -15.65 5.69
C ALA A 293 4.24 -17.00 5.58
N ILE A 294 5.56 -17.00 5.48
CA ILE A 294 6.36 -18.22 5.61
C ILE A 294 6.65 -18.41 7.09
N THR A 295 6.55 -19.66 7.55
CA THR A 295 6.90 -20.01 8.92
C THR A 295 8.27 -20.66 8.95
N TRP A 296 9.21 -20.05 9.66
CA TRP A 296 10.53 -20.61 9.97
C TRP A 296 10.48 -21.31 11.33
N LEU A 297 10.97 -22.55 11.41
CA LEU A 297 11.04 -23.26 12.67
C LEU A 297 12.41 -23.00 13.33
N GLY A 298 12.47 -22.03 14.22
CA GLY A 298 13.65 -21.68 15.01
C GLY A 298 13.67 -22.40 16.38
N MET A 299 14.76 -22.21 17.13
CA MET A 299 14.88 -22.75 18.49
C MET A 299 13.87 -22.18 19.49
N THR A 300 13.33 -20.98 19.22
CA THR A 300 12.30 -20.32 20.04
C THR A 300 10.88 -20.73 19.66
N GLY A 301 10.69 -21.51 18.61
CA GLY A 301 9.40 -21.91 18.07
C GLY A 301 9.18 -21.44 16.63
N PRO A 302 7.94 -21.48 16.14
CA PRO A 302 7.61 -21.03 14.79
C PRO A 302 7.68 -19.50 14.70
N ILE A 303 8.43 -18.99 13.75
CA ILE A 303 8.61 -17.57 13.44
C ILE A 303 7.90 -17.27 12.13
N LYS A 304 6.92 -16.36 12.14
CA LYS A 304 6.20 -15.91 10.95
C LYS A 304 6.98 -14.81 10.26
N ILE A 305 7.30 -14.99 8.97
CA ILE A 305 8.07 -14.03 8.19
C ILE A 305 7.13 -13.25 7.27
N TYR A 306 7.12 -11.93 7.41
CA TYR A 306 6.29 -11.02 6.62
C TYR A 306 7.16 -10.19 5.67
N PRO A 307 6.86 -10.18 4.37
CA PRO A 307 7.51 -9.26 3.45
C PRO A 307 6.90 -7.86 3.63
N SER A 308 7.75 -6.83 3.72
CA SER A 308 7.33 -5.44 3.74
C SER A 308 7.80 -4.69 2.51
N GLN A 309 6.93 -3.84 1.95
CA GLN A 309 7.26 -2.96 0.83
C GLN A 309 7.98 -1.67 1.28
N TYR A 310 8.06 -1.43 2.59
CA TYR A 310 8.69 -0.24 3.17
C TYR A 310 10.14 -0.47 3.59
N LEU A 311 10.58 -1.71 3.67
CA LEU A 311 12.02 -1.99 3.78
C LEU A 311 12.67 -1.77 2.43
N THR A 312 13.73 -0.97 2.43
CA THR A 312 14.44 -0.58 1.21
C THR A 312 15.19 -1.78 0.65
N ASN A 313 14.82 -2.18 -0.54
CA ASN A 313 15.49 -3.22 -1.30
C ASN A 313 16.46 -2.56 -2.28
N THR A 314 17.63 -2.20 -1.82
CA THR A 314 18.77 -1.93 -2.70
C THR A 314 19.62 -3.19 -2.77
N THR A 315 20.19 -3.49 -3.93
CA THR A 315 20.92 -4.74 -4.21
C THR A 315 22.08 -5.03 -3.24
N ALA A 316 22.44 -4.06 -2.40
CA ALA A 316 23.54 -4.12 -1.44
C ALA A 316 23.10 -3.96 0.04
N ASN A 317 21.79 -3.92 0.34
CA ASN A 317 21.32 -3.64 1.70
C ASN A 317 20.01 -4.38 2.01
N LYS A 318 19.97 -5.66 1.71
CA LYS A 318 18.85 -6.51 2.14
C LYS A 318 18.93 -6.71 3.65
N SER A 319 17.80 -6.75 4.31
CA SER A 319 17.75 -6.89 5.77
C SER A 319 16.57 -7.72 6.24
N ILE A 320 16.77 -8.38 7.36
CA ILE A 320 15.72 -9.11 8.08
C ILE A 320 15.77 -8.76 9.55
N TYR A 321 14.61 -8.50 10.15
CA TYR A 321 14.42 -8.12 11.54
C TYR A 321 13.60 -9.18 12.25
N PHE A 322 14.18 -9.84 13.25
CA PHE A 322 13.50 -10.81 14.11
C PHE A 322 12.99 -10.12 15.36
N LEU A 323 11.68 -10.21 15.59
CA LEU A 323 10.99 -9.44 16.62
C LEU A 323 10.28 -10.37 17.60
N ASP A 324 10.44 -10.04 18.87
CA ASP A 324 9.59 -10.57 19.94
C ASP A 324 8.41 -9.63 20.16
N THR A 325 7.24 -9.96 19.62
CA THR A 325 6.07 -9.08 19.69
C THR A 325 5.59 -8.81 21.11
N SER A 326 6.02 -9.57 22.10
CA SER A 326 5.62 -9.37 23.49
C SER A 326 6.19 -8.10 24.12
N VAL A 327 7.32 -7.61 23.58
CA VAL A 327 8.00 -6.40 24.08
C VAL A 327 7.72 -5.15 23.26
N TRP A 328 7.01 -5.29 22.15
CA TRP A 328 6.64 -4.19 21.27
C TRP A 328 5.18 -3.79 21.48
N GLU A 329 4.93 -2.50 21.62
CA GLU A 329 3.59 -1.94 21.74
C GLU A 329 3.47 -0.62 20.97
N ILE A 330 2.35 -0.45 20.28
CA ILE A 330 1.95 0.85 19.73
C ILE A 330 1.13 1.56 20.81
N ARG A 331 1.63 2.69 21.29
CA ARG A 331 0.92 3.53 22.26
C ARG A 331 0.07 4.56 21.53
N VAL A 332 -1.22 4.51 21.78
CA VAL A 332 -2.24 5.33 21.14
C VAL A 332 -2.82 6.31 22.13
N LEU A 333 -2.56 7.60 21.96
CA LEU A 333 -3.21 8.66 22.73
C LEU A 333 -4.60 8.98 22.16
N GLN A 334 -4.67 9.04 20.82
CA GLN A 334 -5.91 9.25 20.09
C GLN A 334 -5.86 8.40 18.82
N ASP A 335 -6.88 7.56 18.67
CA ASP A 335 -7.05 6.77 17.45
C ASP A 335 -7.54 7.64 16.29
N VAL A 336 -7.54 7.10 15.08
CA VAL A 336 -7.91 7.85 13.88
C VAL A 336 -9.25 8.56 14.08
N THR A 337 -9.22 9.87 13.98
CA THR A 337 -10.40 10.71 14.14
C THR A 337 -10.57 11.61 12.92
N TYR A 338 -11.80 11.68 12.43
CA TYR A 338 -12.20 12.60 11.37
C TYR A 338 -12.66 13.95 11.97
N GLU A 339 -12.19 15.04 11.40
CA GLU A 339 -12.59 16.39 11.79
C GLU A 339 -12.82 17.26 10.55
N GLU A 340 -13.98 17.92 10.49
CA GLU A 340 -14.29 18.84 9.41
C GLU A 340 -13.69 20.22 9.73
N LEU A 341 -12.94 20.77 8.76
CA LEU A 341 -12.30 22.07 8.94
C LEU A 341 -13.18 23.20 8.40
N ALA A 342 -12.99 24.40 8.94
CA ALA A 342 -13.75 25.59 8.54
C ALA A 342 -13.60 25.89 7.05
N LYS A 343 -14.73 26.29 6.43
CA LYS A 343 -14.77 26.74 5.03
C LYS A 343 -14.12 28.10 4.88
N THR A 344 -13.18 28.20 3.92
CA THR A 344 -12.63 29.49 3.49
C THR A 344 -13.04 29.87 2.07
N ASN A 345 -13.51 28.91 1.29
CA ASN A 345 -13.97 29.03 -0.10
C ASN A 345 -15.02 27.96 -0.39
N ASP A 346 -15.55 27.88 -1.61
CA ASP A 346 -16.49 26.82 -1.99
C ASP A 346 -15.79 25.44 -2.09
N SER A 347 -15.38 24.94 -0.94
CA SER A 347 -14.83 23.60 -0.78
C SER A 347 -15.07 23.09 0.63
N LYS A 348 -15.19 21.78 0.79
CA LYS A 348 -15.13 21.11 2.08
C LYS A 348 -13.72 20.60 2.32
N LYS A 349 -13.17 20.94 3.48
CA LYS A 349 -11.88 20.47 3.95
C LYS A 349 -12.10 19.58 5.16
N PHE A 350 -11.31 18.54 5.27
CA PHE A 350 -11.30 17.65 6.43
C PHE A 350 -9.87 17.26 6.80
N MET A 351 -9.72 16.82 8.01
CA MET A 351 -8.48 16.33 8.57
C MET A 351 -8.73 14.99 9.24
N LEU A 352 -7.92 14.01 8.93
CA LEU A 352 -7.76 12.78 9.70
C LEU A 352 -6.55 12.97 10.59
N LYS A 353 -6.66 12.61 11.85
CA LYS A 353 -5.58 12.73 12.84
C LYS A 353 -5.47 11.48 13.67
N GLU A 354 -4.24 11.09 13.96
CA GLU A 354 -3.90 9.97 14.83
C GLU A 354 -2.68 10.34 15.67
N TYR A 355 -2.70 10.01 16.96
CA TYR A 355 -1.60 10.32 17.89
C TYR A 355 -1.07 9.03 18.46
N ILE A 356 0.12 8.65 17.99
CA ILE A 356 0.73 7.35 18.30
C ILE A 356 2.23 7.46 18.55
N THR A 357 2.79 6.43 19.13
CA THR A 357 4.23 6.16 19.18
C THR A 357 4.48 4.66 19.31
N LEU A 358 5.65 4.22 18.87
CA LEU A 358 6.12 2.86 19.02
C LEU A 358 7.05 2.79 20.22
N ILE A 359 6.86 1.79 21.10
CA ILE A 359 7.80 1.50 22.19
C ILE A 359 8.28 0.06 22.10
N CYS A 360 9.53 -0.15 22.46
CA CYS A 360 10.13 -1.45 22.71
C CYS A 360 10.67 -1.47 24.14
N ARG A 361 10.19 -2.40 24.95
CA ARG A 361 10.60 -2.49 26.37
C ARG A 361 11.92 -3.19 26.56
N ALA A 362 12.30 -4.05 25.64
CA ALA A 362 13.57 -4.79 25.68
C ALA A 362 14.16 -4.90 24.25
N PRO A 363 14.92 -3.90 23.81
CA PRO A 363 15.50 -3.92 22.46
C PRO A 363 16.41 -5.12 22.20
N THR A 364 17.12 -5.63 23.22
CA THR A 364 18.02 -6.77 23.12
C THR A 364 17.32 -8.11 22.89
N PHE A 365 15.99 -8.21 23.12
CA PHE A 365 15.22 -9.43 22.84
C PHE A 365 14.99 -9.65 21.35
N ASN A 366 15.39 -8.70 20.55
CA ASN A 366 15.25 -8.73 19.10
C ASN A 366 16.62 -8.85 18.44
N SER A 367 16.66 -9.35 17.22
CA SER A 367 17.89 -9.43 16.43
C SER A 367 17.64 -8.99 14.99
N LYS A 368 18.69 -8.62 14.30
CA LYS A 368 18.62 -8.22 12.90
C LYS A 368 19.85 -8.73 12.13
N ILE A 369 19.62 -8.97 10.86
CA ILE A 369 20.69 -9.19 9.88
C ILE A 369 20.58 -8.05 8.88
N LYS A 370 21.67 -7.36 8.62
CA LYS A 370 21.77 -6.28 7.65
C LYS A 370 22.84 -6.57 6.60
N ASP A 371 22.88 -5.76 5.56
CA ASP A 371 23.90 -5.78 4.52
C ASP A 371 24.09 -7.16 3.87
N LEU A 372 22.95 -7.82 3.54
CA LEU A 372 22.91 -9.04 2.73
C LEU A 372 22.91 -8.68 1.24
N ASN A 373 23.47 -9.61 0.40
CA ASN A 373 23.50 -9.46 -1.07
C ASN A 373 22.36 -10.22 -1.76
#